data_f487557e41141f77514db19c6ac0e61d
#
_entry.id   f487557e41141f77514db19c6ac0e61d
#
_cell.length_a   1.000
_cell.length_b   1.000
_cell.length_c   1.000
_cell.angle_alpha   90.00
_cell.angle_beta   90.00
_cell.angle_gamma   90.00
#
_symmetry.space_group_name_H-M   'P 1'
#
loop_
_entity.id
_entity.type
_entity.pdbx_description
1 polymer ?
#
loop_
_entity_poly.entity_id
_entity_poly.type
_entity_poly.pdbx_seq_one_letter_code
_entity_poly.pdbx_strand_id
1 'polypeptide(L)'
;MNHAAPPMLAEHHANQLLAALPVEELAHMLPALEQVQLDIGMVLSHPGDLIHSIYFPHDCLISLLGVAEGRMTLEVGLVGREGMLGTTVALGHETSQVRAIVQRAGNASRMDAVAFRAEFARNPSLQRMLYRYTDSLLAQAMQIAVCSRFHVLEARLARSLLITRDRLQSDKFHLTHEFLAHALGVRRVGVTKAASALQQQGLIIYSRGNIEIIDPDGLAAASCTCYQIVKEAGANAVASAFQ
;
A
#
# COMPACT_ATOMS: atom_id res chain seq x y z
N MET A 1 -18.78 0.31 33.13
CA MET A 1 -18.47 -1.09 32.81
C MET A 1 -17.76 -1.10 31.47
N ASN A 2 -16.45 -1.24 31.50
CA ASN A 2 -15.62 -1.32 30.28
C ASN A 2 -15.82 -2.72 29.68
N HIS A 3 -16.65 -2.84 28.66
CA HIS A 3 -16.64 -4.04 27.83
C HIS A 3 -15.41 -3.99 26.94
N ALA A 4 -14.37 -4.70 27.34
CA ALA A 4 -13.26 -4.98 26.43
C ALA A 4 -13.84 -5.72 25.22
N ALA A 5 -13.59 -5.21 24.01
CA ALA A 5 -13.99 -5.87 22.78
C ALA A 5 -13.44 -7.31 22.77
N PRO A 6 -14.17 -8.30 22.24
CA PRO A 6 -13.68 -9.67 22.17
C PRO A 6 -12.35 -9.68 21.38
N PRO A 7 -11.38 -10.54 21.77
CA PRO A 7 -10.02 -10.54 21.18
C PRO A 7 -10.01 -10.67 19.65
N MET A 8 -10.94 -11.34 19.04
CA MET A 8 -11.08 -11.44 17.57
C MET A 8 -11.36 -10.08 16.88
N LEU A 9 -12.06 -9.14 17.55
CA LEU A 9 -12.28 -7.79 17.01
C LEU A 9 -10.98 -6.96 17.00
N ALA A 10 -10.16 -7.09 18.05
CA ALA A 10 -8.94 -6.29 18.19
C ALA A 10 -7.91 -6.56 17.07
N GLU A 11 -7.84 -7.78 16.57
CA GLU A 11 -6.88 -8.21 15.56
C GLU A 11 -7.21 -7.63 14.16
N HIS A 12 -8.50 -7.62 13.80
CA HIS A 12 -8.93 -7.06 12.50
C HIS A 12 -8.93 -5.52 12.48
N HIS A 13 -9.02 -4.86 13.65
CA HIS A 13 -8.88 -3.41 13.79
C HIS A 13 -7.46 -2.89 13.48
N ALA A 14 -6.46 -3.77 13.29
CA ALA A 14 -5.16 -3.35 12.81
C ALA A 14 -5.20 -2.77 11.37
N ASN A 15 -6.20 -3.17 10.56
CA ASN A 15 -6.47 -2.54 9.26
C ASN A 15 -7.46 -1.38 9.45
N GLN A 16 -7.13 -0.21 8.91
CA GLN A 16 -7.90 1.02 9.11
C GLN A 16 -9.24 1.02 8.38
N LEU A 17 -9.36 0.31 7.23
CA LEU A 17 -10.64 0.19 6.55
C LEU A 17 -11.61 -0.67 7.38
N LEU A 18 -11.14 -1.80 7.90
CA LEU A 18 -11.97 -2.66 8.76
C LEU A 18 -12.32 -1.94 10.07
N ALA A 19 -11.37 -1.24 10.67
CA ALA A 19 -11.58 -0.48 11.91
C ALA A 19 -12.57 0.69 11.77
N ALA A 20 -12.74 1.21 10.56
CA ALA A 20 -13.66 2.31 10.26
C ALA A 20 -15.11 1.85 10.02
N LEU A 21 -15.36 0.55 9.90
CA LEU A 21 -16.71 0.02 9.74
C LEU A 21 -17.50 0.11 11.06
N PRO A 22 -18.82 0.34 11.00
CA PRO A 22 -19.70 0.13 12.14
C PRO A 22 -19.50 -1.27 12.73
N VAL A 23 -19.52 -1.38 14.06
CA VAL A 23 -19.23 -2.64 14.78
C VAL A 23 -20.13 -3.79 14.30
N GLU A 24 -21.41 -3.52 14.06
CA GLU A 24 -22.36 -4.50 13.58
C GLU A 24 -22.02 -5.01 12.17
N GLU A 25 -21.62 -4.10 11.27
CA GLU A 25 -21.23 -4.44 9.90
C GLU A 25 -19.92 -5.25 9.88
N LEU A 26 -18.93 -4.86 10.69
CA LEU A 26 -17.70 -5.63 10.84
C LEU A 26 -17.99 -7.01 11.42
N ALA A 27 -18.86 -7.12 12.44
CA ALA A 27 -19.23 -8.39 13.05
C ALA A 27 -19.81 -9.41 12.04
N HIS A 28 -20.52 -8.95 11.02
CA HIS A 28 -21.01 -9.81 9.94
C HIS A 28 -19.89 -10.33 9.03
N MET A 29 -18.82 -9.56 8.86
CA MET A 29 -17.68 -9.93 8.02
C MET A 29 -16.71 -10.88 8.73
N LEU A 30 -16.61 -10.82 10.08
CA LEU A 30 -15.64 -11.58 10.88
C LEU A 30 -15.59 -13.08 10.57
N PRO A 31 -16.73 -13.81 10.41
CA PRO A 31 -16.69 -15.25 10.14
C PRO A 31 -16.05 -15.62 8.80
N ALA A 32 -15.97 -14.67 7.85
CA ALA A 32 -15.36 -14.85 6.54
C ALA A 32 -13.93 -14.31 6.47
N LEU A 33 -13.42 -13.66 7.53
CA LEU A 33 -12.06 -13.13 7.61
C LEU A 33 -11.15 -14.17 8.27
N GLU A 34 -10.05 -14.50 7.57
CA GLU A 34 -9.01 -15.38 8.03
C GLU A 34 -7.71 -14.59 8.22
N GLN A 35 -7.02 -14.80 9.33
CA GLN A 35 -5.67 -14.25 9.52
C GLN A 35 -4.64 -15.06 8.74
N VAL A 36 -3.82 -14.36 7.97
CA VAL A 36 -2.74 -14.95 7.18
C VAL A 36 -1.46 -14.18 7.37
N GLN A 37 -0.34 -14.90 7.37
CA GLN A 37 0.99 -14.32 7.28
C GLN A 37 1.41 -14.26 5.82
N LEU A 38 1.91 -13.11 5.39
CA LEU A 38 2.41 -12.86 4.04
C LEU A 38 3.93 -12.69 4.08
N ASP A 39 4.63 -13.54 3.35
CA ASP A 39 6.10 -13.51 3.29
C ASP A 39 6.60 -12.53 2.24
N ILE A 40 7.76 -11.90 2.50
CA ILE A 40 8.41 -10.99 1.56
C ILE A 40 8.68 -11.67 0.21
N GLY A 41 8.34 -10.97 -0.87
CA GLY A 41 8.49 -11.48 -2.24
C GLY A 41 7.35 -12.39 -2.70
N MET A 42 6.39 -12.75 -1.83
CA MET A 42 5.20 -13.51 -2.22
C MET A 42 4.41 -12.73 -3.27
N VAL A 43 4.09 -13.38 -4.40
CA VAL A 43 3.25 -12.81 -5.45
C VAL A 43 1.82 -13.22 -5.20
N LEU A 44 0.93 -12.25 -5.01
CA LEU A 44 -0.47 -12.46 -4.70
C LEU A 44 -1.37 -12.47 -5.96
N SER A 45 -0.92 -11.80 -7.04
CA SER A 45 -1.58 -11.84 -8.35
C SER A 45 -0.64 -11.40 -9.47
N HIS A 46 -0.93 -11.86 -10.68
CA HIS A 46 -0.39 -11.30 -11.93
C HIS A 46 -1.51 -10.62 -12.72
N PRO A 47 -1.17 -9.73 -13.68
CA PRO A 47 -2.15 -9.20 -14.62
C PRO A 47 -2.88 -10.33 -15.36
N GLY A 48 -4.22 -10.28 -15.34
CA GLY A 48 -5.07 -11.30 -15.94
C GLY A 48 -5.48 -12.44 -15.01
N ASP A 49 -4.83 -12.63 -13.87
CA ASP A 49 -5.21 -13.66 -12.89
C ASP A 49 -6.61 -13.39 -12.33
N LEU A 50 -7.40 -14.45 -12.11
CA LEU A 50 -8.62 -14.36 -11.33
C LEU A 50 -8.31 -14.01 -9.88
N ILE A 51 -9.08 -13.08 -9.32
CA ILE A 51 -8.94 -12.67 -7.92
C ILE A 51 -9.78 -13.61 -7.06
N HIS A 52 -9.11 -14.53 -6.39
CA HIS A 52 -9.76 -15.48 -5.47
C HIS A 52 -9.85 -14.95 -4.05
N SER A 53 -8.98 -14.02 -3.67
CA SER A 53 -8.88 -13.52 -2.30
C SER A 53 -8.67 -12.01 -2.27
N ILE A 54 -9.29 -11.41 -1.26
CA ILE A 54 -9.13 -10.00 -0.87
C ILE A 54 -8.24 -9.97 0.36
N TYR A 55 -7.31 -9.02 0.44
CA TYR A 55 -6.40 -8.88 1.57
C TYR A 55 -6.51 -7.50 2.20
N PHE A 56 -6.61 -7.45 3.51
CA PHE A 56 -6.57 -6.25 4.35
C PHE A 56 -5.30 -6.29 5.19
N PRO A 57 -4.21 -5.62 4.77
CA PRO A 57 -2.94 -5.61 5.50
C PRO A 57 -3.09 -5.05 6.92
N HIS A 58 -2.34 -5.64 7.87
CA HIS A 58 -2.20 -5.12 9.23
C HIS A 58 -0.87 -4.38 9.40
N ASP A 59 0.22 -5.08 9.16
CA ASP A 59 1.59 -4.61 9.30
C ASP A 59 2.49 -4.98 8.11
N CYS A 60 1.95 -5.69 7.11
CA CYS A 60 2.62 -5.95 5.84
C CYS A 60 2.42 -4.79 4.84
N LEU A 61 3.25 -4.77 3.79
CA LEU A 61 3.08 -3.88 2.63
C LEU A 61 2.99 -4.70 1.34
N ILE A 62 2.09 -4.31 0.46
CA ILE A 62 1.87 -4.92 -0.85
C ILE A 62 2.09 -3.86 -1.93
N SER A 63 3.09 -4.07 -2.79
CA SER A 63 3.37 -3.21 -3.93
C SER A 63 2.52 -3.64 -5.13
N LEU A 64 1.85 -2.70 -5.76
CA LEU A 64 1.07 -2.87 -6.98
C LEU A 64 1.92 -2.43 -8.16
N LEU A 65 2.37 -3.37 -8.97
CA LEU A 65 3.25 -3.13 -10.10
C LEU A 65 2.47 -3.21 -11.41
N GLY A 66 2.43 -2.10 -12.14
CA GLY A 66 2.11 -2.13 -13.56
C GLY A 66 3.24 -2.81 -14.32
N VAL A 67 2.90 -3.71 -15.25
CA VAL A 67 3.86 -4.49 -16.03
C VAL A 67 3.81 -4.04 -17.48
N ALA A 68 4.96 -3.69 -18.03
CA ALA A 68 5.15 -3.37 -19.44
C ALA A 68 5.93 -4.50 -20.15
N GLU A 69 6.13 -4.36 -21.45
CA GLU A 69 6.92 -5.31 -22.25
C GLU A 69 8.33 -5.53 -21.67
N GLY A 70 8.87 -6.74 -21.83
CA GLY A 70 10.25 -7.07 -21.43
C GLY A 70 10.48 -7.09 -19.91
N ARG A 71 9.45 -7.33 -19.10
CA ARG A 71 9.50 -7.36 -17.62
C ARG A 71 9.78 -6.01 -16.95
N MET A 72 9.66 -4.90 -17.67
CA MET A 72 9.71 -3.57 -17.06
C MET A 72 8.49 -3.39 -16.17
N THR A 73 8.71 -2.85 -14.97
CA THR A 73 7.65 -2.60 -14.00
C THR A 73 7.72 -1.17 -13.49
N LEU A 74 6.57 -0.66 -13.05
CA LEU A 74 6.46 0.58 -12.31
C LEU A 74 5.48 0.36 -11.17
N GLU A 75 5.82 0.74 -9.95
CA GLU A 75 4.87 0.76 -8.84
C GLU A 75 3.83 1.84 -9.08
N VAL A 76 2.59 1.41 -9.25
CA VAL A 76 1.43 2.29 -9.49
C VAL A 76 0.60 2.48 -8.24
N GLY A 77 0.90 1.74 -7.18
CA GLY A 77 0.28 1.85 -5.87
C GLY A 77 1.04 1.03 -4.84
N LEU A 78 0.88 1.40 -3.59
CA LEU A 78 1.37 0.68 -2.43
C LEU A 78 0.18 0.53 -1.46
N VAL A 79 -0.06 -0.66 -0.94
CA VAL A 79 -1.16 -0.99 -0.04
C VAL A 79 -0.58 -1.40 1.31
N GLY A 80 -0.95 -0.69 2.35
CA GLY A 80 -0.63 -1.01 3.74
C GLY A 80 -1.91 -1.13 4.57
N ARG A 81 -1.77 -0.88 5.87
CA ARG A 81 -2.88 -0.94 6.84
C ARG A 81 -4.05 0.02 6.53
N GLU A 82 -3.82 1.04 5.71
CA GLU A 82 -4.82 2.03 5.28
C GLU A 82 -5.73 1.53 4.16
N GLY A 83 -5.49 0.34 3.63
CA GLY A 83 -6.13 -0.09 2.40
C GLY A 83 -6.41 -1.59 2.30
N MET A 84 -6.71 -2.02 1.08
CA MET A 84 -6.92 -3.42 0.73
C MET A 84 -6.40 -3.75 -0.67
N LEU A 85 -6.01 -5.01 -0.88
CA LEU A 85 -5.76 -5.58 -2.21
C LEU A 85 -7.06 -6.24 -2.72
N GLY A 86 -7.39 -6.00 -4.00
CA GLY A 86 -8.55 -6.60 -4.66
C GLY A 86 -9.73 -5.63 -4.81
N THR A 87 -9.50 -4.32 -4.75
CA THR A 87 -10.52 -3.26 -4.95
C THR A 87 -11.29 -3.39 -6.27
N THR A 88 -10.69 -3.96 -7.31
CA THR A 88 -11.34 -4.19 -8.61
C THR A 88 -12.56 -5.09 -8.51
N VAL A 89 -12.62 -6.00 -7.52
CA VAL A 89 -13.80 -6.85 -7.24
C VAL A 89 -15.00 -6.01 -6.81
N ALA A 90 -14.78 -4.93 -6.02
CA ALA A 90 -15.82 -3.98 -5.66
C ALA A 90 -16.33 -3.17 -6.87
N LEU A 91 -15.52 -3.05 -7.94
CA LEU A 91 -15.87 -2.40 -9.19
C LEU A 91 -16.48 -3.36 -10.23
N GLY A 92 -16.74 -4.62 -9.85
CA GLY A 92 -17.35 -5.62 -10.73
C GLY A 92 -16.35 -6.35 -11.64
N HIS A 93 -15.04 -6.21 -11.43
CA HIS A 93 -14.01 -6.94 -12.18
C HIS A 93 -13.47 -8.13 -11.38
N GLU A 94 -13.32 -9.27 -12.03
CA GLU A 94 -12.86 -10.51 -11.41
C GLU A 94 -11.37 -10.78 -11.62
N THR A 95 -10.71 -9.97 -12.44
CA THR A 95 -9.28 -10.16 -12.78
C THR A 95 -8.41 -9.02 -12.29
N SER A 96 -7.18 -9.35 -11.91
CA SER A 96 -6.18 -8.36 -11.51
C SER A 96 -5.64 -7.62 -12.74
N GLN A 97 -5.43 -6.31 -12.59
CA GLN A 97 -4.80 -5.45 -13.61
C GLN A 97 -3.30 -5.27 -13.36
N VAL A 98 -2.82 -5.71 -12.20
CA VAL A 98 -1.45 -5.46 -11.73
C VAL A 98 -0.81 -6.74 -11.19
N ARG A 99 0.52 -6.76 -11.15
CA ARG A 99 1.24 -7.71 -10.32
C ARG A 99 1.28 -7.19 -8.89
N ALA A 100 0.67 -7.91 -7.96
CA ALA A 100 0.73 -7.59 -6.53
C ALA A 100 1.80 -8.45 -5.86
N ILE A 101 2.77 -7.81 -5.21
CA ILE A 101 3.89 -8.48 -4.53
C ILE A 101 4.07 -7.95 -3.11
N VAL A 102 4.29 -8.84 -2.16
CA VAL A 102 4.57 -8.48 -0.78
C VAL A 102 5.95 -7.83 -0.69
N GLN A 103 5.97 -6.54 -0.40
CA GLN A 103 7.19 -5.74 -0.24
C GLN A 103 7.80 -5.90 1.15
N ARG A 104 6.94 -6.01 2.17
CA ARG A 104 7.31 -6.28 3.57
C ARG A 104 6.41 -7.38 4.12
N ALA A 105 7.04 -8.39 4.72
CA ALA A 105 6.33 -9.47 5.41
C ALA A 105 5.54 -8.93 6.61
N GLY A 106 4.45 -9.61 6.92
CA GLY A 106 3.59 -9.30 8.06
C GLY A 106 2.23 -9.98 7.93
N ASN A 107 1.29 -9.57 8.77
CA ASN A 107 -0.03 -10.14 8.86
C ASN A 107 -1.04 -9.38 8.00
N ALA A 108 -2.07 -10.09 7.55
CA ALA A 108 -3.24 -9.53 6.89
C ALA A 108 -4.49 -10.34 7.27
N SER A 109 -5.66 -9.70 7.18
CA SER A 109 -6.93 -10.42 7.09
C SER A 109 -7.19 -10.75 5.63
N ARG A 110 -7.51 -12.02 5.35
CA ARG A 110 -7.89 -12.51 4.03
C ARG A 110 -9.36 -12.85 4.00
N MET A 111 -10.04 -12.56 2.91
CA MET A 111 -11.42 -12.97 2.63
C MET A 111 -11.52 -13.55 1.24
N ASP A 112 -12.32 -14.59 1.06
CA ASP A 112 -12.68 -15.10 -0.27
C ASP A 112 -13.40 -14.04 -1.10
N ALA A 113 -13.11 -13.94 -2.40
CA ALA A 113 -13.68 -12.89 -3.26
C ALA A 113 -15.19 -13.03 -3.47
N VAL A 114 -15.77 -14.26 -3.40
CA VAL A 114 -17.21 -14.48 -3.49
C VAL A 114 -17.89 -13.99 -2.21
N ALA A 115 -17.33 -14.34 -1.04
CA ALA A 115 -17.80 -13.85 0.25
C ALA A 115 -17.71 -12.31 0.31
N PHE A 116 -16.60 -11.73 -0.15
CA PHE A 116 -16.45 -10.28 -0.21
C PHE A 116 -17.51 -9.60 -1.07
N ARG A 117 -17.84 -10.13 -2.26
CA ARG A 117 -18.91 -9.58 -3.11
C ARG A 117 -20.26 -9.59 -2.40
N ALA A 118 -20.57 -10.68 -1.68
CA ALA A 118 -21.80 -10.77 -0.92
C ALA A 118 -21.87 -9.73 0.21
N GLU A 119 -20.76 -9.55 0.95
CA GLU A 119 -20.64 -8.50 1.97
C GLU A 119 -20.75 -7.10 1.38
N PHE A 120 -20.03 -6.83 0.29
CA PHE A 120 -20.05 -5.54 -0.40
C PHE A 120 -21.46 -5.16 -0.88
N ALA A 121 -22.21 -6.12 -1.45
CA ALA A 121 -23.56 -5.87 -1.97
C ALA A 121 -24.57 -5.45 -0.89
N ARG A 122 -24.41 -5.93 0.35
CA ARG A 122 -25.35 -5.70 1.47
C ARG A 122 -24.90 -4.63 2.45
N ASN A 123 -23.67 -4.10 2.32
CA ASN A 123 -23.06 -3.19 3.29
C ASN A 123 -22.80 -1.80 2.67
N PRO A 124 -23.72 -0.82 2.86
CA PRO A 124 -23.57 0.51 2.28
C PRO A 124 -22.38 1.30 2.83
N SER A 125 -21.97 1.07 4.08
CA SER A 125 -20.81 1.75 4.66
C SER A 125 -19.53 1.25 4.03
N LEU A 126 -19.39 -0.06 3.83
CA LEU A 126 -18.29 -0.67 3.10
C LEU A 126 -18.21 -0.14 1.66
N GLN A 127 -19.36 -0.02 0.97
CA GLN A 127 -19.41 0.52 -0.39
C GLN A 127 -18.87 1.96 -0.43
N ARG A 128 -19.40 2.86 0.41
CA ARG A 128 -18.96 4.27 0.45
C ARG A 128 -17.47 4.38 0.76
N MET A 129 -16.99 3.60 1.71
CA MET A 129 -15.59 3.59 2.11
C MET A 129 -14.68 3.10 0.98
N LEU A 130 -15.05 2.02 0.28
CA LEU A 130 -14.25 1.47 -0.80
C LEU A 130 -14.27 2.34 -2.06
N TYR A 131 -15.34 3.06 -2.34
CA TYR A 131 -15.33 4.04 -3.43
C TYR A 131 -14.32 5.16 -3.15
N ARG A 132 -14.25 5.68 -1.92
CA ARG A 132 -13.26 6.70 -1.52
C ARG A 132 -11.83 6.16 -1.54
N TYR A 133 -11.64 4.93 -1.05
CA TYR A 133 -10.34 4.28 -1.12
C TYR A 133 -9.87 4.06 -2.56
N THR A 134 -10.77 3.63 -3.44
CA THR A 134 -10.49 3.46 -4.88
C THR A 134 -10.12 4.79 -5.53
N ASP A 135 -10.82 5.88 -5.20
CA ASP A 135 -10.48 7.23 -5.66
C ASP A 135 -9.07 7.63 -5.20
N SER A 136 -8.69 7.35 -3.96
CA SER A 136 -7.35 7.62 -3.45
C SER A 136 -6.26 6.80 -4.17
N LEU A 137 -6.53 5.55 -4.52
CA LEU A 137 -5.61 4.72 -5.33
C LEU A 137 -5.47 5.28 -6.75
N LEU A 138 -6.56 5.74 -7.35
CA LEU A 138 -6.54 6.38 -8.66
C LEU A 138 -5.72 7.68 -8.62
N ALA A 139 -5.94 8.53 -7.62
CA ALA A 139 -5.16 9.75 -7.41
C ALA A 139 -3.66 9.42 -7.24
N GLN A 140 -3.32 8.38 -6.47
CA GLN A 140 -1.94 7.91 -6.31
C GLN A 140 -1.35 7.47 -7.65
N ALA A 141 -2.06 6.67 -8.46
CA ALA A 141 -1.60 6.19 -9.75
C ALA A 141 -1.38 7.34 -10.74
N MET A 142 -2.31 8.30 -10.81
CA MET A 142 -2.16 9.51 -11.63
C MET A 142 -0.94 10.33 -11.21
N GLN A 143 -0.73 10.52 -9.91
CA GLN A 143 0.40 11.28 -9.39
C GLN A 143 1.74 10.57 -9.65
N ILE A 144 1.78 9.23 -9.59
CA ILE A 144 2.96 8.44 -9.96
C ILE A 144 3.28 8.59 -11.45
N ALA A 145 2.27 8.60 -12.34
CA ALA A 145 2.47 8.81 -13.76
C ALA A 145 3.11 10.19 -14.04
N VAL A 146 2.58 11.26 -13.46
CA VAL A 146 3.15 12.61 -13.54
C VAL A 146 4.58 12.64 -12.99
N CYS A 147 4.77 12.09 -11.80
CA CYS A 147 6.04 12.05 -11.09
C CYS A 147 7.12 11.31 -11.91
N SER A 148 6.77 10.18 -12.52
CA SER A 148 7.72 9.38 -13.30
C SER A 148 8.22 10.12 -14.56
N ARG A 149 7.42 11.04 -15.10
CA ARG A 149 7.76 11.79 -16.31
C ARG A 149 8.54 13.07 -16.04
N PHE A 150 8.22 13.78 -14.95
CA PHE A 150 8.67 15.16 -14.77
C PHE A 150 9.67 15.38 -13.63
N HIS A 151 9.83 14.41 -12.71
CA HIS A 151 10.73 14.57 -11.58
C HIS A 151 11.97 13.70 -11.69
N VAL A 152 13.10 14.25 -11.22
CA VAL A 152 14.38 13.54 -11.17
C VAL A 152 14.32 12.35 -10.22
N LEU A 153 15.14 11.34 -10.49
CA LEU A 153 15.10 10.06 -9.77
C LEU A 153 15.35 10.21 -8.27
N GLU A 154 16.23 11.13 -7.87
CA GLU A 154 16.53 11.39 -6.45
C GLU A 154 15.29 11.84 -5.69
N ALA A 155 14.53 12.81 -6.22
CA ALA A 155 13.29 13.28 -5.62
C ALA A 155 12.18 12.19 -5.62
N ARG A 156 12.14 11.35 -6.66
CA ARG A 156 11.22 10.20 -6.75
C ARG A 156 11.57 9.13 -5.71
N LEU A 157 12.86 8.86 -5.49
CA LEU A 157 13.33 7.93 -4.47
C LEU A 157 12.98 8.46 -3.07
N ALA A 158 13.29 9.74 -2.77
CA ALA A 158 12.93 10.37 -1.50
C ALA A 158 11.44 10.26 -1.21
N ARG A 159 10.56 10.57 -2.20
CA ARG A 159 9.11 10.37 -2.10
C ARG A 159 8.74 8.92 -1.78
N SER A 160 9.31 7.95 -2.48
CA SER A 160 9.00 6.53 -2.28
C SER A 160 9.37 6.05 -0.88
N LEU A 161 10.53 6.48 -0.36
CA LEU A 161 10.98 6.16 1.00
C LEU A 161 10.06 6.76 2.06
N LEU A 162 9.63 8.02 1.88
CA LEU A 162 8.69 8.69 2.79
C LEU A 162 7.32 8.01 2.81
N ILE A 163 6.77 7.64 1.66
CA ILE A 163 5.49 6.91 1.59
C ILE A 163 5.61 5.55 2.28
N THR A 164 6.71 4.84 2.10
CA THR A 164 6.97 3.57 2.79
C THR A 164 7.04 3.77 4.30
N ARG A 165 7.80 4.78 4.75
CA ARG A 165 7.89 5.19 6.16
C ARG A 165 6.53 5.47 6.78
N ASP A 166 5.72 6.29 6.12
CA ASP A 166 4.41 6.69 6.63
C ASP A 166 3.47 5.49 6.81
N ARG A 167 3.51 4.51 5.88
CA ARG A 167 2.70 3.29 5.97
C ARG A 167 3.20 2.31 7.03
N LEU A 168 4.52 2.22 7.20
CA LEU A 168 5.15 1.36 8.21
C LEU A 168 5.19 1.98 9.60
N GLN A 169 5.02 3.32 9.69
CA GLN A 169 5.27 4.10 10.92
C GLN A 169 6.64 3.76 11.54
N SER A 170 7.65 3.63 10.67
CA SER A 170 9.01 3.26 11.05
C SER A 170 10.01 3.95 10.14
N ASP A 171 11.04 4.53 10.76
CA ASP A 171 12.17 5.12 10.03
C ASP A 171 13.14 4.04 9.51
N LYS A 172 12.97 2.76 9.92
CA LYS A 172 13.84 1.64 9.55
C LYS A 172 13.04 0.56 8.83
N PHE A 173 13.51 0.20 7.62
CA PHE A 173 12.89 -0.85 6.81
C PHE A 173 13.87 -1.44 5.81
N HIS A 174 13.50 -2.58 5.23
CA HIS A 174 14.34 -3.29 4.26
C HIS A 174 13.78 -3.14 2.84
N LEU A 175 14.55 -2.49 1.95
CA LEU A 175 14.26 -2.38 0.52
C LEU A 175 15.57 -2.48 -0.27
N THR A 176 15.67 -3.49 -1.15
CA THR A 176 16.86 -3.65 -1.99
C THR A 176 16.85 -2.64 -3.15
N HIS A 177 18.05 -2.28 -3.65
CA HIS A 177 18.16 -1.45 -4.87
C HIS A 177 17.49 -2.10 -6.09
N GLU A 178 17.43 -3.41 -6.13
CA GLU A 178 16.77 -4.14 -7.21
C GLU A 178 15.26 -3.94 -7.13
N PHE A 179 14.66 -4.10 -5.94
CA PHE A 179 13.25 -3.83 -5.74
C PHE A 179 12.90 -2.36 -6.06
N LEU A 180 13.69 -1.40 -5.54
CA LEU A 180 13.50 0.02 -5.83
C LEU A 180 13.63 0.36 -7.31
N ALA A 181 14.51 -0.35 -8.04
CA ALA A 181 14.66 -0.18 -9.49
C ALA A 181 13.38 -0.61 -10.23
N HIS A 182 12.81 -1.76 -9.83
CA HIS A 182 11.54 -2.25 -10.35
C HIS A 182 10.38 -1.31 -9.99
N ALA A 183 10.30 -0.86 -8.74
CA ALA A 183 9.25 0.03 -8.27
C ALA A 183 9.30 1.42 -8.94
N LEU A 184 10.49 1.96 -9.16
CA LEU A 184 10.68 3.28 -9.79
C LEU A 184 10.74 3.23 -11.33
N GLY A 185 10.73 2.04 -11.94
CA GLY A 185 10.82 1.87 -13.39
C GLY A 185 12.15 2.35 -13.96
N VAL A 186 13.27 2.06 -13.29
CA VAL A 186 14.60 2.53 -13.66
C VAL A 186 15.65 1.43 -13.56
N ARG A 187 16.87 1.68 -14.07
CA ARG A 187 18.00 0.75 -13.89
C ARG A 187 18.55 0.83 -12.47
N ARG A 188 18.97 -0.31 -11.90
CA ARG A 188 19.54 -0.41 -10.55
C ARG A 188 20.69 0.59 -10.28
N VAL A 189 21.52 0.85 -11.29
CA VAL A 189 22.61 1.82 -11.16
C VAL A 189 22.09 3.25 -10.88
N GLY A 190 20.92 3.61 -11.43
CA GLY A 190 20.26 4.89 -11.14
C GLY A 190 19.85 4.99 -9.68
N VAL A 191 19.22 3.94 -9.14
CA VAL A 191 18.85 3.87 -7.71
C VAL A 191 20.08 3.99 -6.82
N THR A 192 21.17 3.28 -7.16
CA THR A 192 22.42 3.37 -6.40
C THR A 192 22.94 4.80 -6.33
N LYS A 193 22.96 5.52 -7.47
CA LYS A 193 23.40 6.92 -7.51
C LYS A 193 22.48 7.84 -6.68
N ALA A 194 21.16 7.71 -6.84
CA ALA A 194 20.20 8.50 -6.09
C ALA A 194 20.28 8.25 -4.57
N ALA A 195 20.37 6.97 -4.14
CA ALA A 195 20.53 6.62 -2.73
C ALA A 195 21.85 7.16 -2.15
N SER A 196 22.96 7.09 -2.91
CA SER A 196 24.25 7.66 -2.51
C SER A 196 24.16 9.19 -2.34
N ALA A 197 23.44 9.89 -3.22
CA ALA A 197 23.25 11.34 -3.11
C ALA A 197 22.44 11.70 -1.85
N LEU A 198 21.33 11.00 -1.56
CA LEU A 198 20.55 11.21 -0.33
C LEU A 198 21.37 10.89 0.94
N GLN A 199 22.22 9.86 0.88
CA GLN A 199 23.11 9.50 2.00
C GLN A 199 24.22 10.55 2.22
N GLN A 200 24.82 11.09 1.15
CA GLN A 200 25.81 12.18 1.24
C GLN A 200 25.21 13.47 1.82
N GLN A 201 23.92 13.70 1.62
CA GLN A 201 23.17 14.80 2.22
C GLN A 201 22.79 14.53 3.70
N GLY A 202 23.12 13.35 4.24
CA GLY A 202 22.78 12.96 5.62
C GLY A 202 21.31 12.63 5.86
N LEU A 203 20.52 12.45 4.79
CA LEU A 203 19.07 12.24 4.89
C LEU A 203 18.71 10.79 5.22
N ILE A 204 19.51 9.83 4.73
CA ILE A 204 19.32 8.40 4.95
C ILE A 204 20.64 7.70 5.24
N ILE A 205 20.57 6.53 5.87
CA ILE A 205 21.62 5.51 5.86
C ILE A 205 21.11 4.33 5.06
N TYR A 206 21.91 3.86 4.08
CA TYR A 206 21.62 2.71 3.28
C TYR A 206 22.76 1.69 3.35
N SER A 207 22.46 0.47 3.79
CA SER A 207 23.43 -0.63 3.83
C SER A 207 22.77 -1.98 3.58
N ARG A 208 23.18 -2.68 2.52
CA ARG A 208 22.74 -4.06 2.19
C ARG A 208 21.20 -4.26 2.17
N GLY A 209 20.47 -3.27 1.65
CA GLY A 209 19.02 -3.28 1.60
C GLY A 209 18.33 -2.71 2.85
N ASN A 210 19.05 -2.47 3.93
CA ASN A 210 18.50 -1.78 5.10
C ASN A 210 18.58 -0.28 4.89
N ILE A 211 17.45 0.38 5.10
CA ILE A 211 17.29 1.83 5.01
C ILE A 211 16.93 2.35 6.39
N GLU A 212 17.59 3.42 6.79
CA GLU A 212 17.22 4.23 7.95
C GLU A 212 17.09 5.69 7.51
N ILE A 213 15.92 6.29 7.71
CA ILE A 213 15.68 7.72 7.48
C ILE A 213 16.19 8.47 8.71
N ILE A 214 17.19 9.32 8.50
CA ILE A 214 17.87 10.07 9.57
C ILE A 214 17.23 11.44 9.77
N ASP A 215 16.92 12.09 8.65
CA ASP A 215 16.30 13.41 8.64
C ASP A 215 15.02 13.35 7.77
N PRO A 216 13.84 13.08 8.38
CA PRO A 216 12.59 13.02 7.66
C PRO A 216 12.18 14.35 7.01
N ASP A 217 12.46 15.47 7.66
CA ASP A 217 12.11 16.80 7.17
C ASP A 217 13.00 17.19 5.99
N GLY A 218 14.29 16.96 6.10
CA GLY A 218 15.24 17.13 4.99
C GLY A 218 14.92 16.21 3.82
N LEU A 219 14.53 14.95 4.08
CA LEU A 219 14.10 14.02 3.04
C LEU A 219 12.80 14.48 2.36
N ALA A 220 11.86 15.08 3.12
CA ALA A 220 10.64 15.67 2.56
C ALA A 220 10.96 16.88 1.68
N ALA A 221 11.90 17.73 2.09
CA ALA A 221 12.39 18.86 1.30
C ALA A 221 13.12 18.41 0.01
N ALA A 222 13.85 17.28 0.05
CA ALA A 222 14.52 16.69 -1.11
C ALA A 222 13.54 15.94 -2.04
N SER A 223 12.33 15.61 -1.55
CA SER A 223 11.31 14.95 -2.34
C SER A 223 10.61 15.93 -3.29
N CYS A 224 9.84 15.39 -4.24
CA CYS A 224 8.93 16.21 -5.05
C CYS A 224 7.61 16.45 -4.32
N THR A 225 6.87 17.50 -4.73
CA THR A 225 5.53 17.86 -4.22
C THR A 225 4.52 16.71 -4.31
N CYS A 226 4.79 15.71 -5.15
CA CYS A 226 3.98 14.50 -5.27
C CYS A 226 3.85 13.71 -3.95
N TYR A 227 4.82 13.83 -3.04
CA TYR A 227 4.74 13.20 -1.72
C TYR A 227 3.54 13.75 -0.94
N GLN A 228 3.43 15.06 -0.84
CA GLN A 228 2.34 15.69 -0.09
C GLN A 228 0.97 15.40 -0.72
N ILE A 229 0.86 15.46 -2.05
CA ILE A 229 -0.39 15.16 -2.78
C ILE A 229 -0.88 13.73 -2.49
N VAL A 230 0.03 12.74 -2.56
CA VAL A 230 -0.32 11.33 -2.27
C VAL A 230 -0.70 11.12 -0.80
N LYS A 231 0.01 11.77 0.11
CA LYS A 231 -0.26 11.72 1.55
C LYS A 231 -1.65 12.27 1.89
N GLU A 232 -2.02 13.42 1.35
CA GLU A 232 -3.32 14.06 1.54
C GLU A 232 -4.47 13.22 0.94
N ALA A 233 -4.29 12.65 -0.26
CA ALA A 233 -5.26 11.77 -0.88
C ALA A 233 -5.53 10.51 -0.01
N GLY A 234 -4.50 9.91 0.56
CA GLY A 234 -4.64 8.78 1.48
C GLY A 234 -5.34 9.14 2.79
N ALA A 235 -4.99 10.29 3.40
CA ALA A 235 -5.61 10.76 4.64
C ALA A 235 -7.11 11.02 4.46
N ASN A 236 -7.52 11.62 3.34
CA ASN A 236 -8.93 11.91 3.03
C ASN A 236 -9.77 10.64 2.85
N ALA A 237 -9.18 9.55 2.34
CA ALA A 237 -9.89 8.28 2.17
C ALA A 237 -10.31 7.67 3.52
N VAL A 238 -9.48 7.80 4.56
CA VAL A 238 -9.73 7.24 5.91
C VAL A 238 -10.55 8.23 6.76
N ALA A 239 -10.20 9.52 6.78
CA ALA A 239 -10.85 10.52 7.65
C ALA A 239 -12.34 10.68 7.37
N SER A 240 -12.78 10.57 6.12
CA SER A 240 -14.20 10.70 5.74
C SER A 240 -15.02 9.43 6.03
N ALA A 241 -14.45 8.36 6.53
CA ALA A 241 -15.19 7.18 6.98
C ALA A 241 -15.95 7.43 8.30
N PHE A 242 -15.60 8.50 9.02
CA PHE A 242 -16.18 8.86 10.32
C PHE A 242 -17.22 10.00 10.25
N GLN A 243 -17.59 10.48 9.06
CA GLN A 243 -18.67 11.44 8.81
C GLN A 243 -19.83 10.78 8.05
#